data_77598a3df95bdebb4148af611d0adf28
#
_entry.id   77598a3df95bdebb4148af611d0adf28
#
_cell.length_a   1.000
_cell.length_b   1.000
_cell.length_c   1.000
_cell.angle_alpha   90.00
_cell.angle_beta   90.00
_cell.angle_gamma   90.00
#
_symmetry.space_group_name_H-M   'P 1'
#
loop_
_entity.id
_entity.type
_entity.pdbx_description
1 polymer ?
#
loop_
_entity_poly.entity_id
_entity_poly.type
_entity_poly.pdbx_seq_one_letter_code
_entity_poly.pdbx_strand_id
1 'polypeptide(L)'
;MVAKIFMVQSMKENTQKRVHPPIGNLLLRTLAMPGDTNPAGDIFGGWITSQMDISGAILAREIANGRVVTAAVEGMSFLKPVSVGDVVCCYGKCIHVGHTSLKIHLEIWVKKLIESETNEHAERHLVTEANYTYVAVDKNKRPRPLPKT
;
A
#
# COMPACT_ATOMS: atom_id res chain seq x y z
N MET A 1 1.51 21.07 18.32
CA MET A 1 1.79 21.98 17.19
C MET A 1 3.14 21.75 16.53
N VAL A 2 4.24 21.54 17.29
CA VAL A 2 5.58 21.28 16.74
C VAL A 2 5.65 19.95 15.99
N ALA A 3 5.03 18.88 16.50
CA ALA A 3 5.00 17.57 15.86
C ALA A 3 4.30 17.57 14.49
N LYS A 4 3.23 18.37 14.34
CA LYS A 4 2.48 18.50 13.09
C LYS A 4 3.30 19.24 12.01
N ILE A 5 4.09 20.23 12.39
CA ILE A 5 4.98 20.98 11.49
C ILE A 5 6.15 20.09 11.06
N PHE A 6 6.72 19.29 11.97
CA PHE A 6 7.78 18.31 11.64
C PHE A 6 7.31 17.22 10.68
N MET A 7 6.11 16.66 10.89
CA MET A 7 5.53 15.68 9.96
C MET A 7 5.32 16.26 8.56
N VAL A 8 4.75 17.46 8.46
CA VAL A 8 4.50 18.13 7.17
C VAL A 8 5.82 18.47 6.47
N GLN A 9 6.86 18.85 7.19
CA GLN A 9 8.17 19.19 6.63
C GLN A 9 8.92 17.94 6.16
N SER A 10 8.91 16.87 6.96
CA SER A 10 9.45 15.56 6.58
C SER A 10 8.72 14.97 5.38
N MET A 11 7.39 15.13 5.32
CA MET A 11 6.57 14.71 4.18
C MET A 11 6.95 15.46 2.90
N LYS A 12 7.20 16.78 2.97
CA LYS A 12 7.62 17.61 1.82
C LYS A 12 9.01 17.23 1.32
N GLU A 13 9.97 17.02 2.21
CA GLU A 13 11.35 16.64 1.84
C GLU A 13 11.41 15.27 1.17
N ASN A 14 10.63 14.29 1.68
CA ASN A 14 10.55 12.96 1.07
C ASN A 14 9.82 12.96 -0.28
N THR A 15 8.87 13.86 -0.49
CA THR A 15 8.12 13.93 -1.74
C THR A 15 8.97 14.41 -2.91
N GLN A 16 9.95 15.28 -2.64
CA GLN A 16 10.86 15.79 -3.66
C GLN A 16 11.90 14.77 -4.14
N LYS A 17 12.15 13.70 -3.37
CA LYS A 17 13.20 12.71 -3.69
C LYS A 17 12.70 11.50 -4.48
N ARG A 18 11.39 11.34 -4.69
CA ARG A 18 10.81 10.11 -5.24
C ARG A 18 9.89 10.39 -6.43
N VAL A 19 10.48 10.80 -7.54
CA VAL A 19 9.76 10.92 -8.80
C VAL A 19 10.05 9.66 -9.63
N HIS A 20 9.29 8.61 -9.38
CA HIS A 20 9.31 7.38 -10.18
C HIS A 20 7.87 6.95 -10.48
N PRO A 21 7.63 6.23 -11.57
CA PRO A 21 6.31 5.65 -11.81
C PRO A 21 6.02 4.55 -10.78
N PRO A 22 4.74 4.15 -10.61
CA PRO A 22 4.40 3.03 -9.76
C PRO A 22 5.19 1.78 -10.10
N ILE A 23 5.68 1.07 -9.07
CA ILE A 23 6.45 -0.16 -9.19
C ILE A 23 5.51 -1.36 -9.11
N GLY A 24 5.56 -2.23 -10.10
CA GLY A 24 4.75 -3.44 -10.16
C GLY A 24 3.41 -3.23 -10.86
N ASN A 25 2.52 -4.18 -10.65
CA ASN A 25 1.19 -4.19 -11.27
C ASN A 25 0.15 -3.55 -10.36
N LEU A 26 -0.89 -3.00 -10.97
CA LEU A 26 -2.07 -2.56 -10.21
C LEU A 26 -2.79 -3.78 -9.65
N LEU A 27 -2.84 -3.88 -8.32
CA LEU A 27 -3.46 -4.99 -7.61
C LEU A 27 -4.86 -4.66 -7.10
N LEU A 28 -5.08 -3.40 -6.72
CA LEU A 28 -6.36 -2.95 -6.17
C LEU A 28 -6.55 -1.46 -6.46
N ARG A 29 -7.76 -1.11 -6.78
CA ARG A 29 -8.19 0.27 -6.98
C ARG A 29 -9.50 0.48 -6.27
N THR A 30 -9.57 1.48 -5.40
CA THR A 30 -10.76 1.75 -4.59
C THR A 30 -10.92 3.25 -4.35
N LEU A 31 -12.07 3.60 -3.81
CA LEU A 31 -12.40 4.98 -3.46
C LEU A 31 -12.41 5.14 -1.94
N ALA A 32 -11.71 6.15 -1.44
CA ALA A 32 -11.75 6.49 -0.02
C ALA A 32 -13.10 7.12 0.32
N MET A 33 -13.83 6.51 1.25
CA MET A 33 -15.21 6.85 1.59
C MET A 33 -15.30 7.53 2.95
N PRO A 34 -16.38 8.28 3.22
CA PRO A 34 -16.57 8.95 4.52
C PRO A 34 -16.48 8.01 5.73
N GLY A 35 -16.94 6.76 5.59
CA GLY A 35 -16.88 5.75 6.65
C GLY A 35 -15.46 5.30 7.02
N ASP A 36 -14.46 5.65 6.22
CA ASP A 36 -13.06 5.28 6.43
C ASP A 36 -12.26 6.38 7.15
N THR A 37 -12.93 7.44 7.59
CA THR A 37 -12.28 8.59 8.23
C THR A 37 -12.16 8.45 9.75
N ASN A 38 -11.14 9.12 10.27
CA ASN A 38 -10.99 9.36 11.72
C ASN A 38 -11.85 10.56 12.17
N PRO A 39 -11.93 10.85 13.48
CA PRO A 39 -12.71 11.98 13.97
C PRO A 39 -12.27 13.35 13.44
N ALA A 40 -11.03 13.49 12.96
CA ALA A 40 -10.52 14.71 12.35
C ALA A 40 -10.90 14.86 10.87
N GLY A 41 -11.54 13.84 10.27
CA GLY A 41 -11.97 13.85 8.87
C GLY A 41 -10.93 13.34 7.86
N ASP A 42 -9.81 12.80 8.34
CA ASP A 42 -8.78 12.18 7.48
C ASP A 42 -8.98 10.68 7.41
N ILE A 43 -8.57 10.06 6.32
CA ILE A 43 -8.60 8.60 6.18
C ILE A 43 -7.62 7.97 7.17
N PHE A 44 -8.09 6.94 7.88
CA PHE A 44 -7.23 6.20 8.80
C PHE A 44 -6.04 5.57 8.08
N GLY A 45 -4.85 5.70 8.69
CA GLY A 45 -3.66 4.97 8.23
C GLY A 45 -3.87 3.45 8.22
N GLY A 46 -4.61 2.93 9.21
CA GLY A 46 -4.97 1.52 9.28
C GLY A 46 -5.84 1.05 8.11
N TRP A 47 -6.73 1.90 7.59
CA TRP A 47 -7.48 1.59 6.38
C TRP A 47 -6.55 1.46 5.17
N ILE A 48 -5.57 2.35 5.04
CA ILE A 48 -4.58 2.31 3.95
C ILE A 48 -3.74 1.04 4.05
N THR A 49 -3.27 0.69 5.24
CA THR A 49 -2.50 -0.55 5.45
C THR A 49 -3.32 -1.81 5.18
N SER A 50 -4.63 -1.77 5.44
CA SER A 50 -5.54 -2.87 5.08
C SER A 50 -5.65 -3.04 3.57
N GLN A 51 -5.73 -1.95 2.81
CA GLN A 51 -5.74 -2.03 1.34
C GLN A 51 -4.44 -2.64 0.81
N MET A 52 -3.32 -2.28 1.40
CA MET A 52 -2.02 -2.87 1.05
C MET A 52 -1.98 -4.36 1.39
N ASP A 53 -2.43 -4.74 2.56
CA ASP A 53 -2.44 -6.15 2.97
C ASP A 53 -3.34 -7.00 2.08
N ILE A 54 -4.53 -6.52 1.76
CA ILE A 54 -5.44 -7.20 0.82
C ILE A 54 -4.77 -7.38 -0.54
N SER A 55 -4.16 -6.32 -1.05
CA SER A 55 -3.48 -6.32 -2.36
C SER A 55 -2.31 -7.30 -2.39
N GLY A 56 -1.47 -7.24 -1.36
CA GLY A 56 -0.31 -8.12 -1.23
C GLY A 56 -0.71 -9.58 -1.06
N ALA A 57 -1.76 -9.84 -0.28
CA ALA A 57 -2.28 -11.19 -0.06
C ALA A 57 -2.84 -11.80 -1.35
N ILE A 58 -3.50 -11.02 -2.20
CA ILE A 58 -3.98 -11.49 -3.50
C ILE A 58 -2.80 -11.97 -4.36
N LEU A 59 -1.76 -11.14 -4.49
CA LEU A 59 -0.57 -11.50 -5.27
C LEU A 59 0.18 -12.68 -4.63
N ALA A 60 0.33 -12.66 -3.31
CA ALA A 60 1.01 -13.73 -2.59
C ALA A 60 0.29 -15.08 -2.75
N ARG A 61 -1.05 -15.09 -2.71
CA ARG A 61 -1.83 -16.32 -2.93
C ARG A 61 -1.67 -16.87 -4.34
N GLU A 62 -1.60 -16.01 -5.33
CA GLU A 62 -1.36 -16.44 -6.71
C GLU A 62 0.01 -17.11 -6.83
N ILE A 63 1.06 -16.51 -6.28
CA ILE A 63 2.42 -17.07 -6.32
C ILE A 63 2.53 -18.35 -5.49
N ALA A 64 1.95 -18.36 -4.29
CA ALA A 64 1.98 -19.51 -3.38
C ALA A 64 1.04 -20.64 -3.78
N ASN A 65 0.14 -20.38 -4.73
CA ASN A 65 -0.91 -21.30 -5.15
C ASN A 65 -1.71 -21.84 -3.96
N GLY A 66 -2.12 -20.96 -3.08
CA GLY A 66 -2.92 -21.30 -1.91
C GLY A 66 -2.80 -20.32 -0.77
N ARG A 67 -3.18 -20.75 0.40
CA ARG A 67 -3.31 -19.91 1.59
C ARG A 67 -1.96 -19.31 2.01
N VAL A 68 -2.00 -18.03 2.35
CA VAL A 68 -0.89 -17.29 2.95
C VAL A 68 -1.37 -16.56 4.21
N VAL A 69 -0.44 -16.22 5.08
CA VAL A 69 -0.67 -15.33 6.23
C VAL A 69 0.34 -14.19 6.18
N THR A 70 -0.08 -13.02 6.63
CA THR A 70 0.80 -11.87 6.77
C THR A 70 1.70 -12.06 7.98
N ALA A 71 3.01 -12.04 7.78
CA ALA A 71 3.97 -12.32 8.84
C ALA A 71 4.71 -11.06 9.32
N ALA A 72 4.98 -10.11 8.43
CA ALA A 72 5.72 -8.91 8.77
C ALA A 72 5.45 -7.78 7.79
N VAL A 73 5.61 -6.55 8.28
CA VAL A 73 5.56 -5.33 7.47
C VAL A 73 6.77 -4.49 7.82
N GLU A 74 7.53 -4.07 6.82
CA GLU A 74 8.77 -3.32 6.99
C GLU A 74 8.78 -2.03 6.18
N GLY A 75 9.39 -1.00 6.75
CA GLY A 75 9.71 0.23 6.03
C GLY A 75 8.52 1.11 5.70
N MET A 76 7.43 1.00 6.44
CA MET A 76 6.24 1.79 6.20
C MET A 76 6.41 3.23 6.66
N SER A 77 6.17 4.17 5.75
CA SER A 77 6.13 5.60 6.01
C SER A 77 4.96 6.21 5.25
N PHE A 78 4.22 7.10 5.89
CA PHE A 78 3.17 7.87 5.24
C PHE A 78 3.75 9.21 4.76
N LEU A 79 3.75 9.45 3.46
CA LEU A 79 4.34 10.62 2.84
C LEU A 79 3.33 11.76 2.65
N LYS A 80 2.06 11.39 2.46
CA LYS A 80 0.94 12.33 2.27
C LYS A 80 -0.35 11.77 2.86
N PRO A 81 -1.26 12.63 3.33
CA PRO A 81 -2.58 12.19 3.78
C PRO A 81 -3.46 11.76 2.61
N VAL A 82 -4.43 10.91 2.90
CA VAL A 82 -5.50 10.52 1.97
C VAL A 82 -6.81 11.14 2.44
N SER A 83 -7.55 11.72 1.52
CA SER A 83 -8.82 12.38 1.80
C SER A 83 -9.99 11.59 1.22
N VAL A 84 -11.19 11.82 1.78
CA VAL A 84 -12.44 11.30 1.19
C VAL A 84 -12.56 11.71 -0.26
N GLY A 85 -12.93 10.77 -1.11
CA GLY A 85 -13.07 10.99 -2.55
C GLY A 85 -11.79 10.73 -3.35
N ASP A 86 -10.67 10.50 -2.70
CA ASP A 86 -9.44 10.14 -3.41
C ASP A 86 -9.55 8.73 -3.99
N VAL A 87 -9.07 8.56 -5.23
CA VAL A 87 -8.89 7.24 -5.83
C VAL A 87 -7.58 6.66 -5.33
N VAL A 88 -7.68 5.55 -4.63
CA VAL A 88 -6.54 4.86 -4.02
C VAL A 88 -6.18 3.64 -4.86
N CYS A 89 -4.96 3.62 -5.36
CA CYS A 89 -4.42 2.53 -6.17
C CYS A 89 -3.27 1.85 -5.42
N CYS A 90 -3.33 0.55 -5.29
CA CYS A 90 -2.23 -0.23 -4.73
C CYS A 90 -1.51 -1.00 -5.84
N TYR A 91 -0.22 -0.73 -5.98
CA TYR A 91 0.68 -1.42 -6.89
C TYR A 91 1.57 -2.35 -6.10
N GLY A 92 1.91 -3.47 -6.68
CA GLY A 92 2.78 -4.42 -6.01
C GLY A 92 3.61 -5.29 -6.93
N LYS A 93 4.72 -5.75 -6.38
CA LYS A 93 5.68 -6.62 -7.05
C LYS A 93 6.31 -7.57 -6.03
N CYS A 94 6.40 -8.84 -6.37
CA CYS A 94 7.19 -9.78 -5.59
C CYS A 94 8.68 -9.48 -5.76
N ILE A 95 9.36 -9.21 -4.65
CA ILE A 95 10.79 -8.85 -4.66
C ILE A 95 11.70 -9.96 -4.11
N HIS A 96 11.14 -10.95 -3.42
CA HIS A 96 11.89 -12.08 -2.91
C HIS A 96 10.99 -13.28 -2.68
N VAL A 97 11.47 -14.46 -3.06
CA VAL A 97 10.81 -15.75 -2.81
C VAL A 97 11.77 -16.62 -2.01
N GLY A 98 11.40 -16.94 -0.78
CA GLY A 98 12.14 -17.86 0.08
C GLY A 98 11.58 -19.28 0.00
N HIS A 99 11.88 -20.09 1.00
CA HIS A 99 11.40 -21.49 1.05
C HIS A 99 9.91 -21.59 1.36
N THR A 100 9.46 -20.90 2.42
CA THR A 100 8.05 -20.85 2.85
C THR A 100 7.45 -19.47 2.79
N SER A 101 8.25 -18.43 2.55
CA SER A 101 7.83 -17.04 2.58
C SER A 101 8.14 -16.33 1.28
N LEU A 102 7.40 -15.26 1.04
CA LEU A 102 7.68 -14.31 -0.04
C LEU A 102 7.50 -12.89 0.45
N LYS A 103 8.22 -11.98 -0.17
CA LYS A 103 8.19 -10.57 0.14
C LYS A 103 7.62 -9.79 -1.04
N ILE A 104 6.59 -9.01 -0.76
CA ILE A 104 5.91 -8.17 -1.75
C ILE A 104 6.20 -6.71 -1.41
N HIS A 105 6.74 -5.97 -2.38
CA HIS A 105 6.81 -4.51 -2.31
C HIS A 105 5.47 -3.93 -2.73
N LEU A 106 4.88 -3.09 -1.89
CA LEU A 106 3.57 -2.47 -2.12
C LEU A 106 3.69 -0.96 -2.05
N GLU A 107 2.97 -0.30 -2.95
CA GLU A 107 2.89 1.16 -3.02
C GLU A 107 1.44 1.60 -3.11
N ILE A 108 1.07 2.61 -2.32
CA ILE A 108 -0.20 3.31 -2.45
C ILE A 108 0.01 4.62 -3.20
N TRP A 109 -0.68 4.74 -4.31
CA TRP A 109 -0.74 5.94 -5.14
C TRP A 109 -2.16 6.48 -5.11
N VAL A 110 -2.29 7.79 -5.06
CA VAL A 110 -3.57 8.48 -4.99
C VAL A 110 -3.72 9.42 -6.17
N LYS A 111 -4.92 9.40 -6.73
CA LYS A 111 -5.37 10.38 -7.73
C LYS A 111 -6.58 11.12 -7.17
N LYS A 112 -6.52 12.44 -7.17
CA LYS A 112 -7.64 13.27 -6.75
C LYS A 112 -8.66 13.40 -7.86
N LEU A 113 -9.93 13.04 -7.60
CA LEU A 113 -11.02 13.17 -8.57
C LEU A 113 -11.64 14.56 -8.57
N ILE A 114 -11.56 15.28 -7.45
CA ILE A 114 -12.36 16.49 -7.20
C ILE A 114 -11.51 17.78 -7.27
N GLU A 115 -10.24 17.71 -7.61
CA GLU A 115 -9.43 18.91 -7.75
C GLU A 115 -9.60 19.54 -9.13
N SER A 116 -10.41 20.58 -9.10
CA SER A 116 -10.55 21.70 -10.05
C SER A 116 -10.87 21.37 -11.51
N GLU A 117 -11.85 22.08 -11.98
CA GLU A 117 -12.25 22.18 -13.39
C GLU A 117 -11.11 22.67 -14.34
N THR A 118 -9.90 22.89 -13.82
CA THR A 118 -8.78 23.47 -14.56
C THR A 118 -7.57 22.55 -14.74
N ASN A 119 -7.50 21.39 -14.08
CA ASN A 119 -6.37 20.47 -14.25
C ASN A 119 -6.79 19.23 -15.06
N GLU A 120 -6.55 19.28 -16.35
CA GLU A 120 -6.75 18.16 -17.27
C GLU A 120 -5.89 16.92 -16.93
N HIS A 121 -4.94 17.05 -16.00
CA HIS A 121 -4.06 15.98 -15.57
C HIS A 121 -3.90 15.99 -14.05
N ALA A 122 -4.89 15.41 -13.34
CA ALA A 122 -4.72 15.12 -11.93
C ALA A 122 -3.55 14.14 -11.76
N GLU A 123 -2.41 14.65 -11.33
CA GLU A 123 -1.21 13.85 -11.12
C GLU A 123 -1.41 12.84 -9.98
N ARG A 124 -0.97 11.61 -10.22
CA ARG A 124 -0.87 10.61 -9.18
C ARG A 124 0.29 10.93 -8.27
N HIS A 125 0.13 10.71 -6.98
CA HIS A 125 1.23 10.87 -6.03
C HIS A 125 1.34 9.66 -5.11
N LEU A 126 2.57 9.35 -4.73
CA LEU A 126 2.89 8.28 -3.79
C LEU A 126 2.51 8.70 -2.37
N VAL A 127 1.69 7.91 -1.71
CA VAL A 127 1.23 8.13 -0.33
C VAL A 127 2.08 7.35 0.66
N THR A 128 2.30 6.08 0.39
CA THR A 128 3.11 5.21 1.24
C THR A 128 3.63 4.03 0.44
N GLU A 129 4.70 3.44 0.94
CA GLU A 129 5.26 2.19 0.44
C GLU A 129 5.72 1.33 1.61
N ALA A 130 5.71 0.03 1.43
CA ALA A 130 6.20 -0.93 2.42
C ALA A 130 6.50 -2.27 1.78
N ASN A 131 7.25 -3.10 2.48
CA ASN A 131 7.47 -4.48 2.12
C ASN A 131 6.70 -5.39 3.07
N TYR A 132 5.79 -6.18 2.53
CA TYR A 132 5.00 -7.14 3.27
C TYR A 132 5.55 -8.53 3.05
N THR A 133 5.77 -9.27 4.14
CA THR A 133 6.19 -10.67 4.09
C THR A 133 4.98 -11.56 4.35
N TYR A 134 4.77 -12.51 3.45
CA TYR A 134 3.71 -13.52 3.55
C TYR A 134 4.33 -14.90 3.67
N VAL A 135 3.72 -15.73 4.50
CA VAL A 135 4.12 -17.13 4.69
C VAL A 135 3.04 -18.03 4.13
N ALA A 136 3.42 -18.93 3.24
CA ALA A 136 2.52 -19.96 2.73
C ALA A 136 2.22 -20.96 3.85
N VAL A 137 0.95 -21.27 4.04
CA VAL A 137 0.50 -22.18 5.10
C VAL A 137 -0.41 -23.27 4.55
N ASP A 138 -0.43 -24.39 5.24
CA ASP A 138 -1.35 -25.49 4.96
C ASP A 138 -2.72 -25.28 5.64
N LYS A 139 -3.61 -26.28 5.52
CA LYS A 139 -4.94 -26.24 6.12
C LYS A 139 -4.92 -26.12 7.66
N ASN A 140 -3.83 -26.51 8.30
CA ASN A 140 -3.63 -26.42 9.74
C ASN A 140 -2.89 -25.14 10.14
N LYS A 141 -2.72 -24.21 9.20
CA LYS A 141 -2.00 -22.94 9.39
C LYS A 141 -0.51 -23.11 9.70
N ARG A 142 0.08 -24.21 9.27
CA ARG A 142 1.52 -24.47 9.40
C ARG A 142 2.26 -24.02 8.14
N PRO A 143 3.47 -23.48 8.25
CA PRO A 143 4.27 -23.12 7.08
C PRO A 143 4.46 -24.31 6.14
N ARG A 144 4.35 -24.06 4.85
CA ARG A 144 4.59 -25.03 3.78
C ARG A 144 5.51 -24.45 2.73
N PRO A 145 6.26 -25.30 2.00
CA PRO A 145 7.09 -24.84 0.91
C PRO A 145 6.26 -24.16 -0.19
N LEU A 146 6.84 -23.11 -0.77
CA LEU A 146 6.29 -22.47 -1.97
C LEU A 146 6.48 -23.39 -3.19
N PRO A 147 5.59 -23.29 -4.20
CA PRO A 147 5.77 -24.02 -5.43
C PRO A 147 7.12 -23.68 -6.08
N LYS A 148 7.79 -24.68 -6.63
CA LYS A 148 8.98 -24.48 -7.46
C LYS A 148 8.55 -23.94 -8.83
N THR A 149 9.13 -22.85 -9.23
CA THR A 149 8.95 -22.28 -10.57
C THR A 149 9.93 -22.91 -11.55
#